data_aa28608f329fe826b4980511e9647379
#
_entry.id   aa28608f329fe826b4980511e9647379
#
_cell.length_a   1.000
_cell.length_b   1.000
_cell.length_c   1.000
_cell.angle_alpha   90.00
_cell.angle_beta   90.00
_cell.angle_gamma   90.00
#
_symmetry.space_group_name_H-M   'P 1'
#
loop_
_entity.id
_entity.type
_entity.pdbx_description
1 polymer ?
#
loop_
_entity_poly.entity_id
_entity_poly.type
_entity_poly.pdbx_seq_one_letter_code
_entity_poly.pdbx_strand_id
1 'polypeptide(L)'
;MKMKKDVYYCIVLSDSQLDFLAGSKYGIDRMKVLKCLIDAVVIKETKYEKKGFAVTLHIGQVALSEVELATRLGYDKKTISRLLDRMAELGIVTSEQTNRTSIHTVHCVSAWYTDNQKILNPYYVSVKERHHCVGEIGDNGIDKDGISVN
;
A
#
# COMPACT_ATOMS: atom_id res chain seq x y z
N MET A 1 -5.87 9.79 -28.50
CA MET A 1 -5.65 9.14 -27.26
C MET A 1 -4.43 9.63 -26.54
N LYS A 2 -4.56 9.86 -25.25
CA LYS A 2 -3.47 10.41 -24.52
C LYS A 2 -2.47 9.34 -24.16
N MET A 3 -1.21 9.56 -24.43
CA MET A 3 -0.20 8.60 -24.05
C MET A 3 0.14 8.77 -22.59
N LYS A 4 0.22 7.67 -21.86
CA LYS A 4 0.55 7.72 -20.46
C LYS A 4 2.04 7.90 -20.36
N LYS A 5 2.48 8.88 -19.57
CA LYS A 5 3.89 9.09 -19.36
C LYS A 5 4.42 8.05 -18.40
N ASP A 6 5.67 7.67 -18.58
CA ASP A 6 6.28 6.73 -17.68
C ASP A 6 6.47 7.38 -16.32
N VAL A 7 6.15 6.65 -15.29
CA VAL A 7 6.35 7.09 -13.93
C VAL A 7 7.23 6.05 -13.27
N TYR A 8 8.28 6.50 -12.63
CA TYR A 8 9.17 5.61 -11.91
C TYR A 8 8.92 5.77 -10.42
N TYR A 9 9.05 4.71 -9.66
CA TYR A 9 8.90 4.81 -8.22
C TYR A 9 9.78 3.79 -7.52
N CYS A 10 10.16 4.09 -6.30
CA CYS A 10 11.00 3.21 -5.51
C CYS A 10 10.15 2.47 -4.50
N ILE A 11 10.07 1.16 -4.64
CA ILE A 11 9.37 0.32 -3.68
C ILE A 11 10.42 -0.25 -2.75
N VAL A 12 10.23 -0.07 -1.46
CA VAL A 12 11.17 -0.56 -0.46
C VAL A 12 10.44 -1.58 0.42
N LEU A 13 10.87 -2.82 0.37
CA LEU A 13 10.25 -3.90 1.12
C LEU A 13 11.30 -4.70 1.85
N SER A 14 10.97 -5.18 3.03
CA SER A 14 11.85 -6.11 3.73
C SER A 14 11.71 -7.48 3.08
N ASP A 15 12.64 -8.37 3.39
CA ASP A 15 12.60 -9.73 2.88
C ASP A 15 11.28 -10.42 3.24
N SER A 16 10.84 -10.28 4.48
CA SER A 16 9.60 -10.92 4.92
C SER A 16 8.36 -10.31 4.24
N GLN A 17 8.38 -9.00 3.99
CA GLN A 17 7.26 -8.38 3.27
C GLN A 17 7.23 -8.88 1.83
N LEU A 18 8.38 -9.00 1.20
CA LEU A 18 8.46 -9.48 -0.17
C LEU A 18 8.07 -10.96 -0.24
N ASP A 19 8.47 -11.76 0.74
CA ASP A 19 8.08 -13.15 0.80
C ASP A 19 6.55 -13.28 0.87
N PHE A 20 5.93 -12.45 1.68
CA PHE A 20 4.48 -12.46 1.79
C PHE A 20 3.84 -12.14 0.44
N LEU A 21 4.33 -11.10 -0.23
CA LEU A 21 3.76 -10.65 -1.50
C LEU A 21 4.01 -11.66 -2.63
N ALA A 22 5.15 -12.33 -2.60
CA ALA A 22 5.48 -13.30 -3.61
C ALA A 22 4.71 -14.62 -3.42
N GLY A 23 4.27 -14.87 -2.19
CA GLY A 23 3.50 -16.07 -1.90
C GLY A 23 2.09 -15.94 -2.43
N SER A 24 1.45 -17.05 -2.71
CA SER A 24 0.09 -17.04 -3.18
C SER A 24 -0.69 -18.10 -2.43
N LYS A 25 -1.84 -17.71 -1.90
CA LYS A 25 -2.74 -18.63 -1.27
C LYS A 25 -4.10 -18.45 -1.91
N TYR A 26 -4.77 -19.54 -2.16
CA TYR A 26 -6.11 -19.51 -2.72
C TYR A 26 -6.20 -18.77 -4.06
N GLY A 27 -5.13 -18.82 -4.82
CA GLY A 27 -5.14 -18.25 -6.17
C GLY A 27 -5.05 -16.73 -6.27
N ILE A 28 -4.81 -16.05 -5.15
CA ILE A 28 -4.71 -14.59 -5.22
C ILE A 28 -3.27 -14.17 -5.47
N ASP A 29 -3.07 -13.25 -6.40
CA ASP A 29 -1.77 -12.68 -6.69
C ASP A 29 -1.62 -11.42 -5.84
N ARG A 30 -0.95 -11.54 -4.73
CA ARG A 30 -0.81 -10.44 -3.77
C ARG A 30 -0.02 -9.27 -4.33
N MET A 31 1.03 -9.56 -5.10
CA MET A 31 1.82 -8.49 -5.71
C MET A 31 0.99 -7.70 -6.73
N LYS A 32 0.09 -8.38 -7.44
CA LYS A 32 -0.78 -7.71 -8.40
C LYS A 32 -1.74 -6.76 -7.69
N VAL A 33 -2.23 -7.14 -6.52
CA VAL A 33 -3.11 -6.29 -5.73
C VAL A 33 -2.34 -5.04 -5.29
N LEU A 34 -1.12 -5.21 -4.81
CA LEU A 34 -0.28 -4.09 -4.40
C LEU A 34 -0.01 -3.17 -5.59
N LYS A 35 0.30 -3.75 -6.75
CA LYS A 35 0.58 -2.98 -7.94
C LYS A 35 -0.65 -2.14 -8.34
N CYS A 36 -1.83 -2.72 -8.24
CA CYS A 36 -3.07 -2.02 -8.54
C CYS A 36 -3.24 -0.79 -7.63
N LEU A 37 -2.95 -0.95 -6.35
CA LEU A 37 -3.05 0.16 -5.41
C LEU A 37 -2.00 1.23 -5.70
N ILE A 38 -0.76 0.83 -5.94
CA ILE A 38 0.30 1.78 -6.23
C ILE A 38 -0.01 2.58 -7.50
N ASP A 39 -0.57 1.95 -8.52
CA ASP A 39 -0.91 2.63 -9.75
C ASP A 39 -2.05 3.63 -9.56
N ALA A 40 -2.89 3.41 -8.58
CA ALA A 40 -4.09 4.22 -8.37
C ALA A 40 -3.90 5.40 -7.40
N VAL A 41 -2.82 5.40 -6.61
CA VAL A 41 -2.64 6.47 -5.64
C VAL A 41 -2.39 7.80 -6.34
N VAL A 42 -2.79 8.89 -5.68
CA VAL A 42 -2.56 10.21 -6.23
C VAL A 42 -1.13 10.64 -5.91
N ILE A 43 -0.52 11.42 -6.80
CA ILE A 43 0.82 11.94 -6.59
C ILE A 43 0.80 13.47 -6.42
N LYS A 44 -0.39 14.02 -6.20
CA LYS A 44 -0.56 15.41 -5.79
C LYS A 44 -1.89 15.46 -5.05
N GLU A 45 -2.08 16.41 -4.19
CA GLU A 45 -3.32 16.51 -3.44
C GLU A 45 -4.48 16.60 -4.40
N THR A 46 -5.49 15.79 -4.17
CA THR A 46 -6.62 15.66 -5.09
C THR A 46 -7.90 15.56 -4.27
N LYS A 47 -8.92 16.30 -4.68
CA LYS A 47 -10.19 16.21 -4.00
C LYS A 47 -11.00 15.06 -4.61
N TYR A 48 -11.46 14.15 -3.77
CA TYR A 48 -12.25 13.01 -4.20
C TYR A 48 -13.69 13.26 -3.74
N GLU A 49 -14.64 13.14 -4.64
CA GLU A 49 -16.05 13.31 -4.30
C GLU A 49 -16.87 12.18 -4.88
N LYS A 50 -17.81 11.67 -4.10
CA LYS A 50 -18.69 10.62 -4.55
C LYS A 50 -19.98 10.72 -3.77
N LYS A 51 -21.09 10.98 -4.45
CA LYS A 51 -22.43 11.02 -3.85
C LYS A 51 -22.48 11.76 -2.52
N GLY A 52 -22.03 12.98 -2.51
CA GLY A 52 -22.09 13.82 -1.32
C GLY A 52 -20.96 13.61 -0.32
N PHE A 53 -20.13 12.60 -0.53
CA PHE A 53 -18.96 12.39 0.32
C PHE A 53 -17.77 13.07 -0.36
N ALA A 54 -17.05 13.88 0.38
CA ALA A 54 -15.87 14.56 -0.15
C ALA A 54 -14.70 14.41 0.82
N VAL A 55 -13.52 14.16 0.29
CA VAL A 55 -12.32 14.06 1.11
C VAL A 55 -11.13 14.48 0.26
N THR A 56 -10.11 15.04 0.90
CA THR A 56 -8.89 15.38 0.21
C THR A 56 -7.94 14.18 0.31
N LEU A 57 -7.50 13.67 -0.82
CA LEU A 57 -6.50 12.61 -0.85
C LEU A 57 -5.13 13.25 -0.93
N HIS A 58 -4.25 12.79 -0.08
CA HIS A 58 -2.88 13.29 -0.06
C HIS A 58 -1.99 12.34 -0.87
N ILE A 59 -0.79 12.78 -1.20
CA ILE A 59 0.15 11.97 -1.98
C ILE A 59 0.29 10.59 -1.33
N GLY A 60 0.16 9.55 -2.11
CA GLY A 60 0.27 8.17 -1.63
C GLY A 60 -1.02 7.53 -1.18
N GLN A 61 -2.15 8.24 -1.34
CA GLN A 61 -3.45 7.71 -0.96
C GLN A 61 -4.34 7.47 -2.19
N VAL A 62 -5.29 6.57 -2.04
CA VAL A 62 -6.28 6.30 -3.08
C VAL A 62 -7.61 5.97 -2.43
N ALA A 63 -8.69 6.45 -3.03
CA ALA A 63 -10.04 6.10 -2.61
C ALA A 63 -10.56 5.02 -3.55
N LEU A 64 -10.78 3.82 -3.03
CA LEU A 64 -11.19 2.69 -3.85
C LEU A 64 -11.85 1.68 -2.93
N SER A 65 -13.11 1.39 -3.13
CA SER A 65 -13.79 0.45 -2.24
C SER A 65 -13.26 -0.96 -2.44
N GLU A 66 -13.43 -1.79 -1.43
CA GLU A 66 -12.99 -3.18 -1.52
C GLU A 66 -13.75 -3.91 -2.62
N VAL A 67 -15.01 -3.55 -2.83
CA VAL A 67 -15.82 -4.16 -3.89
C VAL A 67 -15.26 -3.77 -5.27
N GLU A 68 -14.90 -2.49 -5.43
CA GLU A 68 -14.32 -2.04 -6.68
C GLU A 68 -12.97 -2.72 -6.94
N LEU A 69 -12.17 -2.85 -5.94
CA LEU A 69 -10.87 -3.48 -6.06
C LEU A 69 -11.03 -4.97 -6.40
N ALA A 70 -11.94 -5.65 -5.71
CA ALA A 70 -12.23 -7.05 -5.98
C ALA A 70 -12.72 -7.25 -7.41
N THR A 71 -13.61 -6.39 -7.86
CA THR A 71 -14.17 -6.48 -9.21
C THR A 71 -13.08 -6.27 -10.26
N ARG A 72 -12.21 -5.28 -10.07
CA ARG A 72 -11.14 -5.03 -11.02
C ARG A 72 -10.20 -6.20 -11.17
N LEU A 73 -9.92 -6.87 -10.06
CA LEU A 73 -8.91 -7.92 -10.05
C LEU A 73 -9.47 -9.33 -10.21
N GLY A 74 -10.79 -9.45 -10.18
CA GLY A 74 -11.42 -10.75 -10.36
C GLY A 74 -11.39 -11.64 -9.12
N TYR A 75 -11.35 -11.04 -7.94
CA TYR A 75 -11.37 -11.78 -6.68
C TYR A 75 -12.65 -11.42 -5.91
N ASP A 76 -13.00 -12.19 -4.91
CA ASP A 76 -14.16 -11.82 -4.11
C ASP A 76 -13.75 -10.81 -3.04
N LYS A 77 -14.74 -10.09 -2.52
CA LYS A 77 -14.50 -9.03 -1.56
C LYS A 77 -13.84 -9.54 -0.29
N LYS A 78 -14.23 -10.74 0.16
CA LYS A 78 -13.70 -11.29 1.39
C LYS A 78 -12.21 -11.58 1.27
N THR A 79 -11.78 -12.09 0.13
CA THR A 79 -10.37 -12.37 -0.11
C THR A 79 -9.57 -11.07 -0.12
N ILE A 80 -10.10 -10.02 -0.76
CA ILE A 80 -9.45 -8.72 -0.79
C ILE A 80 -9.38 -8.13 0.63
N SER A 81 -10.46 -8.23 1.38
CA SER A 81 -10.50 -7.67 2.73
C SER A 81 -9.44 -8.32 3.62
N ARG A 82 -9.31 -9.64 3.54
CA ARG A 82 -8.32 -10.35 4.33
C ARG A 82 -6.90 -9.99 3.92
N LEU A 83 -6.67 -9.81 2.62
CA LEU A 83 -5.35 -9.43 2.14
C LEU A 83 -4.99 -8.02 2.62
N LEU A 84 -5.93 -7.09 2.56
CA LEU A 84 -5.68 -5.73 3.02
C LEU A 84 -5.38 -5.70 4.53
N ASP A 85 -6.06 -6.55 5.31
CA ASP A 85 -5.81 -6.63 6.73
C ASP A 85 -4.37 -7.10 6.98
N ARG A 86 -3.91 -8.10 6.22
CA ARG A 86 -2.54 -8.61 6.37
C ARG A 86 -1.53 -7.56 5.91
N MET A 87 -1.81 -6.83 4.83
CA MET A 87 -0.91 -5.78 4.38
C MET A 87 -0.79 -4.68 5.43
N ALA A 88 -1.88 -4.40 6.14
CA ALA A 88 -1.84 -3.39 7.20
C ALA A 88 -0.99 -3.88 8.37
N GLU A 89 -1.12 -5.15 8.74
CA GLU A 89 -0.31 -5.72 9.81
C GLU A 89 1.16 -5.68 9.48
N LEU A 90 1.50 -5.86 8.20
CA LEU A 90 2.88 -5.87 7.76
C LEU A 90 3.42 -4.47 7.45
N GLY A 91 2.57 -3.45 7.57
CA GLY A 91 2.99 -2.08 7.32
C GLY A 91 3.23 -1.74 5.86
N ILE A 92 2.63 -2.48 4.94
CA ILE A 92 2.80 -2.26 3.50
C ILE A 92 1.79 -1.22 3.01
N VAL A 93 0.51 -1.44 3.33
CA VAL A 93 -0.59 -0.56 2.97
C VAL A 93 -1.57 -0.56 4.13
N THR A 94 -2.07 0.60 4.52
CA THR A 94 -3.13 0.66 5.53
C THR A 94 -4.40 1.15 4.86
N SER A 95 -5.54 0.77 5.39
CA SER A 95 -6.84 1.08 4.79
C SER A 95 -7.79 1.58 5.85
N GLU A 96 -8.58 2.56 5.50
CA GLU A 96 -9.57 3.11 6.40
C GLU A 96 -10.90 3.14 5.69
N GLN A 97 -11.91 2.49 6.27
CA GLN A 97 -13.22 2.46 5.68
C GLN A 97 -13.99 3.72 6.02
N THR A 98 -14.65 4.29 5.04
CA THR A 98 -15.52 5.44 5.25
C THR A 98 -16.94 5.04 4.85
N ASN A 99 -17.89 5.95 4.95
CA ASN A 99 -19.27 5.65 4.59
C ASN A 99 -19.47 5.35 3.13
N ARG A 100 -18.59 5.78 2.26
CA ARG A 100 -18.77 5.61 0.81
C ARG A 100 -17.68 4.83 0.12
N THR A 101 -16.53 4.71 0.73
CA THR A 101 -15.40 4.07 0.07
C THR A 101 -14.36 3.68 1.12
N SER A 102 -13.25 3.13 0.70
CA SER A 102 -12.11 2.90 1.56
C SER A 102 -10.97 3.76 1.06
N ILE A 103 -10.18 4.32 1.98
CA ILE A 103 -9.02 5.08 1.64
C ILE A 103 -7.80 4.26 2.00
N HIS A 104 -6.95 3.99 1.02
CA HIS A 104 -5.76 3.17 1.22
C HIS A 104 -4.54 4.08 1.15
N THR A 105 -3.60 3.88 2.06
CA THR A 105 -2.37 4.65 2.11
C THR A 105 -1.21 3.69 1.92
N VAL A 106 -0.38 3.97 0.92
CA VAL A 106 0.75 3.11 0.57
C VAL A 106 1.97 3.58 1.34
N HIS A 107 2.59 2.69 2.11
CA HIS A 107 3.74 3.02 2.94
C HIS A 107 5.07 2.50 2.40
N CYS A 108 5.04 1.65 1.40
CA CYS A 108 6.26 1.03 0.89
C CYS A 108 6.91 1.75 -0.29
N VAL A 109 6.29 2.81 -0.79
CA VAL A 109 6.88 3.58 -1.88
C VAL A 109 7.52 4.82 -1.26
N SER A 110 8.81 5.03 -1.48
CA SER A 110 9.50 6.17 -0.89
C SER A 110 9.30 7.44 -1.71
N ALA A 111 9.25 7.33 -3.01
CA ALA A 111 9.10 8.47 -3.89
C ALA A 111 8.64 8.06 -5.27
N TRP A 112 8.04 8.99 -5.99
CA TRP A 112 7.69 8.82 -7.39
C TRP A 112 8.57 9.79 -8.20
N TYR A 113 8.91 9.39 -9.42
CA TYR A 113 9.70 10.23 -10.31
C TYR A 113 8.92 10.41 -11.61
N THR A 114 8.62 11.64 -11.92
CA THR A 114 7.98 11.98 -13.19
C THR A 114 8.95 12.87 -13.94
N ASP A 115 8.74 13.17 -15.19
CA ASP A 115 9.66 13.90 -16.03
C ASP A 115 10.84 14.57 -15.32
N ASN A 116 10.69 15.66 -14.66
CA ASN A 116 11.77 16.35 -14.03
C ASN A 116 11.52 16.55 -12.54
N GLN A 117 10.70 15.74 -11.95
CA GLN A 117 10.28 15.97 -10.59
C GLN A 117 10.35 14.72 -9.73
N LYS A 118 10.84 14.89 -8.53
CA LYS A 118 10.83 13.83 -7.53
C LYS A 118 9.73 14.19 -6.53
N ILE A 119 8.80 13.28 -6.31
CA ILE A 119 7.69 13.50 -5.40
C ILE A 119 7.84 12.53 -4.24
N LEU A 120 8.12 13.07 -3.06
CA LEU A 120 8.29 12.22 -1.88
C LEU A 120 6.94 11.77 -1.35
N ASN A 121 6.89 10.55 -0.85
CA ASN A 121 5.68 10.02 -0.23
C ASN A 121 5.72 10.36 1.27
N PRO A 122 4.86 11.25 1.74
CA PRO A 122 4.86 11.65 3.14
C PRO A 122 4.47 10.49 4.07
N TYR A 123 3.86 9.44 3.54
CA TYR A 123 3.44 8.29 4.32
C TYR A 123 4.44 7.14 4.26
N TYR A 124 5.59 7.34 3.60
CA TYR A 124 6.59 6.29 3.54
C TYR A 124 7.10 6.00 4.94
N VAL A 125 7.11 4.71 5.28
CA VAL A 125 7.64 4.29 6.57
C VAL A 125 8.87 3.46 6.25
N SER A 126 10.01 3.84 6.82
CA SER A 126 11.26 3.17 6.52
C SER A 126 11.17 1.70 6.93
N VAL A 127 12.00 0.87 6.33
CA VAL A 127 12.01 -0.56 6.63
C VAL A 127 12.25 -0.78 8.12
N LYS A 128 13.12 0.02 8.70
CA LYS A 128 13.43 -0.09 10.12
C LYS A 128 12.20 0.19 10.96
N GLU A 129 11.45 1.23 10.64
CA GLU A 129 10.28 1.58 11.39
C GLU A 129 9.16 0.56 11.20
N ARG A 130 9.01 0.04 9.99
CA ARG A 130 8.01 -1.00 9.73
C ARG A 130 8.33 -2.26 10.52
N HIS A 131 9.60 -2.62 10.56
CA HIS A 131 10.02 -3.80 11.29
C HIS A 131 9.76 -3.58 12.78
N HIS A 132 10.03 -2.39 13.29
CA HIS A 132 9.81 -2.07 14.67
C HIS A 132 8.34 -2.17 15.03
N CYS A 133 7.47 -1.65 14.19
CA CYS A 133 6.04 -1.71 14.44
C CYS A 133 5.49 -3.13 14.40
N VAL A 134 6.04 -3.98 13.55
CA VAL A 134 5.54 -5.33 13.44
C VAL A 134 6.28 -6.26 14.37
N GLY A 135 7.54 -6.06 14.45
CA GLY A 135 8.39 -6.94 15.20
C GLY A 135 8.31 -6.85 16.66
N GLU A 136 7.76 -5.76 17.19
CA GLU A 136 7.68 -5.61 18.53
C GLU A 136 6.88 -6.57 19.11
N ILE A 137 6.29 -7.25 18.37
CA ILE A 137 5.60 -8.22 18.89
C ILE A 137 6.52 -9.18 19.32
N GLY A 138 6.95 -9.20 20.10
CA GLY A 138 7.87 -10.04 20.41
C GLY A 138 9.14 -9.77 20.84
N ASP A 139 9.63 -9.60 20.61
CA ASP A 139 10.63 -9.49 21.01
C ASP A 139 11.49 -9.25 21.36
N ASN A 140 11.77 -9.30 21.54
CA ASN A 140 12.57 -8.88 21.87
C ASN A 140 13.53 -8.95 21.62
N GLY A 141 13.91 -9.18 21.26
CA GLY A 141 14.47 -9.04 20.95
C GLY A 141 15.29 -8.86 20.25
N ILE A 142 15.45 -9.03 20.15
CA ILE A 142 15.93 -8.81 19.56
C ILE A 142 16.59 -8.57 19.02
N ASP A 143 16.74 -8.86 19.06
CA ASP A 143 17.05 -8.56 18.50
C ASP A 143 17.58 -8.50 18.25
N LYS A 144 17.77 -9.00 18.45
CA LYS A 144 17.90 -8.95 18.16
C LYS A 144 18.43 -8.82 17.54
N ASP A 145 18.54 -9.21 17.47
CA ASP A 145 18.63 -9.04 16.70
C ASP A 145 18.89 -8.76 16.17
N GLY A 146 19.22 -9.07 16.38
CA GLY A 146 18.83 -8.80 15.88
C GLY A 146 19.17 -8.49 15.22
N ILE A 147 19.41 -8.92 15.17
CA ILE A 147 19.30 -8.65 14.52
C ILE A 147 19.33 -8.21 13.95
N SER A 148 19.29 -8.36 14.18
CA SER A 148 19.02 -7.83 13.71
C SER A 148 19.17 -7.35 13.07
N VAL A 149 19.26 -7.50 13.04
CA VAL A 149 19.16 -6.89 12.56
C VAL A 149 19.35 -6.46 11.93
N ASN A 150 19.37 -6.44 11.73
CA ASN A 150 19.25 -5.84 11.28
C ASN A 150 19.23 -5.73 10.77
#